data_d488985f0736db674d3c755f0ff1f4df
#
_entry.id   d488985f0736db674d3c755f0ff1f4df
#
_cell.length_a   1.000
_cell.length_b   1.000
_cell.length_c   1.000
_cell.angle_alpha   90.00
_cell.angle_beta   90.00
_cell.angle_gamma   90.00
#
_symmetry.space_group_name_H-M   'P 1'
#
loop_
_entity.id
_entity.type
_entity.pdbx_description
1 polymer ?
#
loop_
_entity_poly.entity_id
_entity_poly.type
_entity_poly.pdbx_seq_one_letter_code
_entity_poly.pdbx_strand_id
1 'polypeptide(L)'
;MAFALFISATIKGNAGCAAAGLTQYSFISRGVDMKIGVFIPIGNNGWLISENAPQYMPSFELNKTIVQRAEHYQFDFALSMIKLRGFGGKTEFWDHNLESFTLMAGLAAVTSRIELYATAATLTLPPAIVARMATTVDSISNGRFGVNLVTGWQKPEYEQMGLWPGDDYFARRYDYLTEYVTVLRDLWGQGQSDFKGDFLTMNDCRMSPKPQKPMKVICAGQSDAGMAFSARHADFNFCFGKGVNTPTAFAPTAARMQQASDEAGRDVGSYVLFMIIADETDEAARAKWEHYKDGADHEALAWLTTQSKQDTRSGSDTNVRQMADPTSAVNINMGTLVGSYATVARLLDEVATVPGTRGILLTFDEFVQGIENFGQRIQPLMSSRRDAINAMKEVA
;
A
#
# COMPACT_ATOMS: atom_id res chain seq x y z
N MET A 1 -55.98 14.94 -6.89
CA MET A 1 -56.32 15.97 -5.87
C MET A 1 -55.01 16.37 -5.25
N ALA A 2 -54.36 17.43 -5.74
CA ALA A 2 -54.44 18.84 -5.41
C ALA A 2 -54.01 19.03 -3.93
N PHE A 3 -52.90 19.71 -3.61
CA PHE A 3 -52.77 21.17 -3.66
C PHE A 3 -51.27 21.59 -3.54
N ALA A 4 -50.88 22.47 -4.43
CA ALA A 4 -49.69 23.31 -4.33
C ALA A 4 -50.01 24.55 -3.52
N LEU A 5 -49.04 25.13 -2.82
CA LEU A 5 -49.11 26.55 -2.41
C LEU A 5 -47.73 27.20 -2.50
N PHE A 6 -47.64 28.15 -3.44
CA PHE A 6 -46.64 29.19 -3.56
C PHE A 6 -46.82 30.25 -2.48
N ILE A 7 -45.76 30.78 -1.89
CA ILE A 7 -45.72 32.12 -1.36
C ILE A 7 -44.44 32.81 -1.80
N SER A 8 -44.60 33.81 -2.66
CA SER A 8 -43.62 34.83 -3.04
C SER A 8 -43.72 35.99 -2.04
N ALA A 9 -42.61 36.49 -1.58
CA ALA A 9 -42.54 37.80 -0.91
C ALA A 9 -41.33 38.57 -1.38
N THR A 10 -41.61 39.61 -2.16
CA THR A 10 -40.70 40.67 -2.60
C THR A 10 -40.56 41.70 -1.50
N ILE A 11 -39.34 42.07 -1.08
CA ILE A 11 -39.11 43.32 -0.34
C ILE A 11 -37.92 44.06 -0.98
N LYS A 12 -38.18 45.34 -1.29
CA LYS A 12 -37.25 46.34 -1.85
C LYS A 12 -36.29 46.89 -0.81
N GLY A 13 -35.14 47.27 -1.31
CA GLY A 13 -33.99 47.96 -0.88
C GLY A 13 -34.00 48.90 0.34
N ASN A 14 -32.81 49.00 0.91
CA ASN A 14 -32.15 50.30 1.15
C ASN A 14 -30.64 50.08 1.39
N ALA A 15 -29.85 51.03 0.90
CA ALA A 15 -28.41 51.07 1.02
C ALA A 15 -27.97 51.60 2.39
N GLY A 16 -26.92 51.02 2.96
CA GLY A 16 -26.28 51.52 4.18
C GLY A 16 -24.92 50.82 4.37
N CYS A 17 -23.84 51.55 4.09
CA CYS A 17 -22.45 51.15 4.41
C CYS A 17 -22.28 50.89 5.91
N ALA A 18 -21.77 49.74 6.30
CA ALA A 18 -20.99 49.56 7.50
C ALA A 18 -20.01 48.42 7.32
N ALA A 19 -18.71 48.72 7.44
CA ALA A 19 -17.64 47.72 7.49
C ALA A 19 -17.85 46.84 8.71
N ALA A 20 -18.05 45.55 8.47
CA ALA A 20 -18.07 44.54 9.51
C ALA A 20 -17.04 43.46 9.15
N GLY A 21 -16.16 43.22 10.10
CA GLY A 21 -14.98 42.40 9.99
C GLY A 21 -15.27 41.01 9.41
N LEU A 22 -14.41 40.61 8.48
CA LEU A 22 -14.26 39.26 8.02
C LEU A 22 -13.78 38.39 9.20
N THR A 23 -14.72 37.80 9.93
CA THR A 23 -14.43 36.71 10.83
C THR A 23 -14.04 35.54 9.94
N GLN A 24 -12.74 35.31 9.85
CA GLN A 24 -12.16 34.13 9.24
C GLN A 24 -12.66 32.92 10.05
N TYR A 25 -13.75 32.30 9.63
CA TYR A 25 -14.10 30.96 10.08
C TYR A 25 -13.03 30.03 9.53
N SER A 26 -12.00 29.78 10.34
CA SER A 26 -11.15 28.63 10.13
C SER A 26 -12.06 27.39 10.27
N PHE A 27 -12.45 26.83 9.14
CA PHE A 27 -12.88 25.45 9.10
C PHE A 27 -11.67 24.62 9.52
N ILE A 28 -11.55 24.36 10.81
CA ILE A 28 -10.80 23.21 11.29
C ILE A 28 -11.58 22.02 10.76
N SER A 29 -11.24 21.53 9.57
CA SER A 29 -11.62 20.19 9.16
C SER A 29 -11.14 19.28 10.30
N ARG A 30 -12.05 18.61 11.00
CA ARG A 30 -11.65 17.45 11.81
C ARG A 30 -10.97 16.52 10.83
N GLY A 31 -9.64 16.52 10.83
CA GLY A 31 -8.84 15.69 9.95
C GLY A 31 -9.25 14.24 10.20
N VAL A 32 -9.59 13.54 9.14
CA VAL A 32 -9.74 12.06 9.20
C VAL A 32 -8.40 11.52 9.71
N ASP A 33 -8.44 10.70 10.75
CA ASP A 33 -7.23 10.10 11.33
C ASP A 33 -6.47 9.35 10.23
N MET A 34 -5.17 9.65 10.04
CA MET A 34 -4.37 9.06 8.98
C MET A 34 -4.17 7.56 9.26
N LYS A 35 -4.54 6.70 8.35
CA LYS A 35 -4.31 5.26 8.49
C LYS A 35 -2.83 4.94 8.45
N ILE A 36 -2.39 4.06 9.34
CA ILE A 36 -1.02 3.55 9.37
C ILE A 36 -1.05 2.04 9.15
N GLY A 37 -0.27 1.58 8.19
CA GLY A 37 -0.07 0.17 7.91
C GLY A 37 1.38 -0.27 8.05
N VAL A 38 1.59 -1.57 8.16
CA VAL A 38 2.92 -2.18 8.10
C VAL A 38 3.05 -3.04 6.85
N PHE A 39 4.12 -2.85 6.08
CA PHE A 39 4.47 -3.70 4.96
C PHE A 39 5.37 -4.81 5.48
N ILE A 40 4.79 -5.96 5.78
CA ILE A 40 5.46 -7.03 6.51
C ILE A 40 6.57 -7.70 5.69
N PRO A 41 7.67 -8.13 6.36
CA PRO A 41 8.81 -8.76 5.68
C PRO A 41 8.54 -10.24 5.43
N ILE A 42 7.92 -10.58 4.31
CA ILE A 42 7.73 -11.98 3.90
C ILE A 42 8.95 -12.57 3.20
N GLY A 43 9.88 -11.73 2.77
CA GLY A 43 11.20 -12.11 2.26
C GLY A 43 12.30 -11.88 3.30
N ASN A 44 13.43 -12.57 3.14
CA ASN A 44 14.59 -12.37 4.01
C ASN A 44 15.11 -10.92 3.93
N ASN A 45 15.70 -10.45 5.02
CA ASN A 45 16.37 -9.14 5.16
C ASN A 45 15.47 -7.92 4.92
N GLY A 46 14.15 -8.10 4.98
CA GLY A 46 13.18 -7.00 4.87
C GLY A 46 13.31 -6.20 3.57
N TRP A 47 13.68 -4.92 3.68
CA TRP A 47 13.67 -3.99 2.56
C TRP A 47 15.03 -3.29 2.35
N LEU A 48 16.09 -3.78 3.00
CA LEU A 48 17.44 -3.24 2.90
C LEU A 48 18.37 -4.22 2.20
N ILE A 49 18.93 -3.79 1.07
CA ILE A 49 19.90 -4.54 0.24
C ILE A 49 21.31 -4.18 0.73
N SER A 50 21.63 -4.62 1.94
CA SER A 50 22.88 -4.22 2.61
C SER A 50 23.39 -5.33 3.53
N GLU A 51 24.67 -5.64 3.43
CA GLU A 51 25.38 -6.56 4.33
C GLU A 51 25.44 -6.02 5.78
N ASN A 52 25.34 -4.69 5.95
CA ASN A 52 25.36 -4.03 7.27
C ASN A 52 23.96 -3.88 7.90
N ALA A 53 22.89 -4.19 7.16
CA ALA A 53 21.54 -4.19 7.70
C ALA A 53 21.26 -5.50 8.47
N PRO A 54 20.23 -5.55 9.34
CA PRO A 54 19.83 -6.77 10.01
C PRO A 54 19.55 -7.90 9.00
N GLN A 55 20.21 -9.04 9.21
CA GLN A 55 20.06 -10.24 8.37
C GLN A 55 19.16 -11.25 9.08
N TYR A 56 18.09 -11.69 8.43
CA TYR A 56 17.16 -12.67 9.00
C TYR A 56 16.40 -13.44 7.92
N MET A 57 15.94 -14.64 8.28
CA MET A 57 15.05 -15.45 7.45
C MET A 57 13.58 -15.14 7.77
N PRO A 58 12.69 -15.13 6.77
CA PRO A 58 11.28 -14.96 7.01
C PRO A 58 10.71 -16.17 7.75
N SER A 59 9.82 -15.91 8.71
CA SER A 59 9.11 -16.98 9.41
C SER A 59 7.70 -16.54 9.80
N PHE A 60 6.83 -17.50 10.08
CA PHE A 60 5.51 -17.19 10.62
C PHE A 60 5.61 -16.49 11.97
N GLU A 61 6.49 -16.94 12.86
CA GLU A 61 6.61 -16.36 14.20
C GLU A 61 7.11 -14.91 14.18
N LEU A 62 8.04 -14.57 13.27
CA LEU A 62 8.47 -13.19 13.08
C LEU A 62 7.30 -12.31 12.63
N ASN A 63 6.61 -12.71 11.57
CA ASN A 63 5.48 -11.94 11.01
C ASN A 63 4.29 -11.86 11.98
N LYS A 64 4.02 -12.91 12.75
CA LYS A 64 3.03 -12.91 13.84
C LYS A 64 3.39 -11.87 14.91
N THR A 65 4.64 -11.86 15.38
CA THR A 65 5.11 -10.88 16.36
C THR A 65 4.94 -9.46 15.82
N ILE A 66 5.36 -9.20 14.60
CA ILE A 66 5.22 -7.89 13.91
C ILE A 66 3.77 -7.45 13.88
N VAL A 67 2.85 -8.30 13.37
CA VAL A 67 1.45 -7.91 13.16
C VAL A 67 0.69 -7.77 14.47
N GLN A 68 0.97 -8.61 15.47
CA GLN A 68 0.37 -8.47 16.81
C GLN A 68 0.85 -7.20 17.53
N ARG A 69 2.14 -6.82 17.38
CA ARG A 69 2.65 -5.54 17.89
C ARG A 69 2.05 -4.35 17.15
N ALA A 70 1.94 -4.42 15.82
CA ALA A 70 1.26 -3.40 15.02
C ALA A 70 -0.21 -3.24 15.46
N GLU A 71 -0.94 -4.34 15.67
CA GLU A 71 -2.30 -4.31 16.20
C GLU A 71 -2.38 -3.69 17.60
N HIS A 72 -1.46 -4.02 18.50
CA HIS A 72 -1.36 -3.42 19.83
C HIS A 72 -1.20 -1.90 19.77
N TYR A 73 -0.33 -1.39 18.89
CA TYR A 73 -0.11 0.04 18.68
C TYR A 73 -1.10 0.70 17.71
N GLN A 74 -2.28 0.12 17.51
CA GLN A 74 -3.36 0.68 16.71
C GLN A 74 -3.00 0.93 15.23
N PHE A 75 -2.11 0.13 14.65
CA PHE A 75 -1.99 0.11 13.21
C PHE A 75 -3.31 -0.35 12.58
N ASP A 76 -3.66 0.26 11.45
CA ASP A 76 -4.93 0.02 10.79
C ASP A 76 -4.89 -1.22 9.90
N PHE A 77 -3.74 -1.48 9.25
CA PHE A 77 -3.61 -2.59 8.32
C PHE A 77 -2.20 -3.16 8.23
N ALA A 78 -2.11 -4.40 7.78
CA ALA A 78 -0.88 -5.06 7.37
C ALA A 78 -1.00 -5.52 5.92
N LEU A 79 0.03 -5.26 5.11
CA LEU A 79 0.13 -5.68 3.71
C LEU A 79 1.32 -6.61 3.56
N SER A 80 1.16 -7.73 2.86
CA SER A 80 2.27 -8.56 2.40
C SER A 80 2.53 -8.34 0.92
N MET A 81 3.80 -8.36 0.51
CA MET A 81 4.13 -8.51 -0.91
C MET A 81 3.95 -9.96 -1.37
N ILE A 82 4.21 -10.21 -2.64
CA ILE A 82 4.54 -11.55 -3.17
C ILE A 82 5.89 -11.46 -3.87
N LYS A 83 6.72 -12.48 -3.66
CA LYS A 83 8.01 -12.63 -4.32
C LYS A 83 8.28 -14.09 -4.57
N LEU A 84 8.61 -14.46 -5.80
CA LEU A 84 8.76 -15.85 -6.23
C LEU A 84 10.21 -16.16 -6.65
N ARG A 85 11.01 -15.11 -6.86
CA ARG A 85 12.44 -15.17 -7.13
C ARG A 85 13.09 -13.89 -6.67
N GLY A 86 14.12 -14.00 -5.84
CA GLY A 86 14.87 -12.88 -5.32
C GLY A 86 15.88 -12.29 -6.29
N PHE A 87 16.80 -11.55 -5.73
CA PHE A 87 17.81 -10.80 -6.48
C PHE A 87 19.24 -11.29 -6.20
N GLY A 88 19.39 -12.31 -5.35
CA GLY A 88 20.69 -12.91 -5.04
C GLY A 88 21.63 -11.97 -4.30
N GLY A 89 22.87 -11.94 -4.76
CA GLY A 89 23.97 -11.23 -4.12
C GLY A 89 24.45 -11.89 -2.84
N LYS A 90 25.34 -11.21 -2.11
CA LYS A 90 25.87 -11.72 -0.85
C LYS A 90 24.81 -11.82 0.26
N THR A 91 23.80 -10.97 0.18
CA THR A 91 22.68 -10.94 1.13
C THR A 91 21.58 -11.93 0.77
N GLU A 92 21.69 -12.65 -0.37
CA GLU A 92 20.62 -13.50 -0.91
C GLU A 92 19.27 -12.76 -0.91
N PHE A 93 19.29 -11.47 -1.31
CA PHE A 93 18.16 -10.55 -1.09
C PHE A 93 16.88 -11.06 -1.74
N TRP A 94 15.90 -11.38 -0.91
CA TRP A 94 14.60 -11.95 -1.25
C TRP A 94 14.67 -13.32 -1.96
N ASP A 95 15.73 -14.09 -1.78
CA ASP A 95 15.78 -15.47 -2.30
C ASP A 95 14.94 -16.43 -1.44
N HIS A 96 14.68 -16.05 -0.19
CA HIS A 96 13.87 -16.82 0.74
C HIS A 96 12.56 -16.07 1.05
N ASN A 97 11.42 -16.65 0.65
CA ASN A 97 10.11 -16.00 0.77
C ASN A 97 9.04 -16.95 1.28
N LEU A 98 8.09 -16.38 2.04
CA LEU A 98 6.82 -17.04 2.36
C LEU A 98 5.77 -16.69 1.30
N GLU A 99 4.73 -17.53 1.20
CA GLU A 99 3.61 -17.27 0.29
C GLU A 99 2.58 -16.35 0.98
N SER A 100 2.10 -15.36 0.25
CA SER A 100 1.34 -14.23 0.77
C SER A 100 -0.02 -14.62 1.37
N PHE A 101 -0.85 -15.38 0.65
CA PHE A 101 -2.18 -15.76 1.14
C PHE A 101 -2.13 -16.72 2.31
N THR A 102 -1.26 -17.72 2.25
CA THR A 102 -1.08 -18.70 3.31
C THR A 102 -0.60 -18.04 4.59
N LEU A 103 0.38 -17.12 4.49
CA LEU A 103 0.86 -16.35 5.63
C LEU A 103 -0.27 -15.49 6.24
N MET A 104 -1.00 -14.75 5.38
CA MET A 104 -2.07 -13.88 5.85
C MET A 104 -3.25 -14.65 6.46
N ALA A 105 -3.53 -15.87 6.02
CA ALA A 105 -4.51 -16.74 6.67
C ALA A 105 -4.11 -17.07 8.10
N GLY A 106 -2.82 -17.42 8.32
CA GLY A 106 -2.27 -17.66 9.66
C GLY A 106 -2.34 -16.40 10.54
N LEU A 107 -2.00 -15.24 10.00
CA LEU A 107 -2.05 -13.95 10.71
C LEU A 107 -3.50 -13.53 11.03
N ALA A 108 -4.45 -13.83 10.16
CA ALA A 108 -5.87 -13.59 10.40
C ALA A 108 -6.39 -14.34 11.63
N ALA A 109 -5.91 -15.56 11.86
CA ALA A 109 -6.31 -16.39 13.00
C ALA A 109 -5.72 -15.93 14.35
N VAL A 110 -4.67 -15.11 14.35
CA VAL A 110 -3.96 -14.67 15.57
C VAL A 110 -4.08 -13.18 15.84
N THR A 111 -4.95 -12.48 15.09
CA THR A 111 -5.28 -11.05 15.21
C THR A 111 -6.79 -10.85 15.28
N SER A 112 -7.25 -9.69 15.73
CA SER A 112 -8.68 -9.44 15.96
C SER A 112 -9.22 -8.16 15.33
N ARG A 113 -8.38 -7.15 15.05
CA ARG A 113 -8.80 -5.82 14.61
C ARG A 113 -8.14 -5.36 13.32
N ILE A 114 -6.82 -5.58 13.17
CA ILE A 114 -6.02 -5.08 12.05
C ILE A 114 -6.54 -5.65 10.71
N GLU A 115 -6.69 -4.79 9.70
CA GLU A 115 -7.02 -5.23 8.34
C GLU A 115 -5.81 -5.94 7.71
N LEU A 116 -6.04 -6.97 6.93
CA LEU A 116 -4.99 -7.79 6.33
C LEU A 116 -5.14 -7.84 4.82
N TYR A 117 -4.06 -7.55 4.11
CA TYR A 117 -4.05 -7.56 2.64
C TYR A 117 -2.97 -8.52 2.12
N ALA A 118 -3.41 -9.57 1.43
CA ALA A 118 -2.50 -10.46 0.69
C ALA A 118 -2.30 -9.97 -0.74
N THR A 119 -1.12 -10.17 -1.29
CA THR A 119 -0.82 -9.86 -2.69
C THR A 119 -1.04 -11.08 -3.58
N ALA A 120 -1.87 -10.92 -4.61
CA ALA A 120 -2.04 -11.88 -5.69
C ALA A 120 -1.21 -11.45 -6.91
N ALA A 121 -0.23 -12.25 -7.29
CA ALA A 121 0.41 -12.16 -8.60
C ALA A 121 -0.51 -12.84 -9.63
N THR A 122 -1.20 -12.05 -10.43
CA THR A 122 -2.33 -12.53 -11.24
C THR A 122 -1.96 -13.57 -12.30
N LEU A 123 -0.67 -13.64 -12.69
CA LEU A 123 -0.16 -14.69 -13.59
C LEU A 123 -0.01 -16.07 -12.91
N THR A 124 -0.01 -16.15 -11.58
CA THR A 124 0.27 -17.41 -10.86
C THR A 124 -0.97 -18.21 -10.54
N LEU A 125 -2.11 -17.55 -10.36
CA LEU A 125 -3.34 -18.21 -9.93
C LEU A 125 -4.54 -17.74 -10.77
N PRO A 126 -5.41 -18.65 -11.19
CA PRO A 126 -6.69 -18.27 -11.81
C PRO A 126 -7.55 -17.43 -10.85
N PRO A 127 -8.34 -16.47 -11.34
CA PRO A 127 -9.14 -15.57 -10.49
C PRO A 127 -10.16 -16.36 -9.63
N ALA A 128 -10.72 -17.46 -10.14
CA ALA A 128 -11.63 -18.29 -9.37
C ALA A 128 -10.99 -18.95 -8.14
N ILE A 129 -9.70 -19.26 -8.20
CA ILE A 129 -8.95 -19.78 -7.06
C ILE A 129 -8.67 -18.66 -6.06
N VAL A 130 -8.18 -17.49 -6.53
CA VAL A 130 -7.95 -16.33 -5.67
C VAL A 130 -9.23 -15.86 -4.99
N ALA A 131 -10.37 -15.87 -5.69
CA ALA A 131 -11.67 -15.55 -5.10
C ALA A 131 -12.01 -16.46 -3.91
N ARG A 132 -11.77 -17.78 -4.02
CA ARG A 132 -12.01 -18.75 -2.93
C ARG A 132 -11.03 -18.57 -1.78
N MET A 133 -9.74 -18.39 -2.08
CA MET A 133 -8.70 -18.15 -1.06
C MET A 133 -9.04 -16.90 -0.26
N ALA A 134 -9.35 -15.79 -0.94
CA ALA A 134 -9.71 -14.53 -0.31
C ALA A 134 -10.96 -14.68 0.59
N THR A 135 -12.00 -15.36 0.12
CA THR A 135 -13.21 -15.62 0.92
C THR A 135 -12.92 -16.50 2.14
N THR A 136 -12.00 -17.45 2.03
CA THR A 136 -11.59 -18.27 3.16
C THR A 136 -10.87 -17.44 4.23
N VAL A 137 -9.92 -16.59 3.81
CA VAL A 137 -9.21 -15.69 4.74
C VAL A 137 -10.15 -14.62 5.31
N ASP A 138 -11.11 -14.13 4.53
CA ASP A 138 -12.17 -13.23 5.01
C ASP A 138 -12.99 -13.86 6.14
N SER A 139 -13.36 -15.13 5.99
CA SER A 139 -14.04 -15.89 7.03
C SER A 139 -13.19 -16.08 8.29
N ILE A 140 -11.90 -16.41 8.16
CA ILE A 140 -10.97 -16.54 9.29
C ILE A 140 -10.81 -15.19 10.01
N SER A 141 -10.70 -14.11 9.27
CA SER A 141 -10.48 -12.75 9.80
C SER A 141 -11.76 -12.07 10.28
N ASN A 142 -12.93 -12.67 10.09
CA ASN A 142 -14.23 -12.05 10.38
C ASN A 142 -14.43 -10.73 9.61
N GLY A 143 -14.18 -10.73 8.31
CA GLY A 143 -14.43 -9.61 7.41
C GLY A 143 -13.38 -8.48 7.44
N ARG A 144 -12.12 -8.79 7.81
CA ARG A 144 -10.99 -7.84 7.83
C ARG A 144 -10.02 -8.02 6.67
N PHE A 145 -10.33 -8.89 5.72
CA PHE A 145 -9.42 -9.25 4.64
C PHE A 145 -9.69 -8.43 3.36
N GLY A 146 -8.62 -8.21 2.61
CA GLY A 146 -8.63 -7.64 1.26
C GLY A 146 -7.47 -8.16 0.43
N VAL A 147 -7.46 -7.81 -0.84
CA VAL A 147 -6.43 -8.27 -1.79
C VAL A 147 -5.69 -7.10 -2.43
N ASN A 148 -4.38 -7.26 -2.60
CA ASN A 148 -3.56 -6.43 -3.46
C ASN A 148 -3.32 -7.18 -4.77
N LEU A 149 -3.69 -6.57 -5.91
CA LEU A 149 -3.55 -7.18 -7.22
C LEU A 149 -2.33 -6.62 -7.95
N VAL A 150 -1.39 -7.48 -8.32
CA VAL A 150 -0.20 -7.09 -9.09
C VAL A 150 -0.10 -7.86 -10.39
N THR A 151 0.23 -7.13 -11.45
CA THR A 151 0.35 -7.71 -12.81
C THR A 151 1.66 -8.48 -13.01
N GLY A 152 2.66 -8.28 -12.14
CA GLY A 152 4.01 -8.80 -12.33
C GLY A 152 4.86 -7.91 -13.26
N TRP A 153 6.12 -7.75 -12.91
CA TRP A 153 7.08 -6.95 -13.66
C TRP A 153 8.42 -7.66 -13.87
N GLN A 154 8.76 -8.58 -12.98
CA GLN A 154 10.01 -9.33 -13.05
C GLN A 154 9.79 -10.62 -13.84
N LYS A 155 10.09 -10.59 -15.13
CA LYS A 155 9.91 -11.70 -16.05
C LYS A 155 10.45 -13.04 -15.54
N PRO A 156 11.69 -13.15 -15.00
CA PRO A 156 12.23 -14.41 -14.51
C PRO A 156 11.45 -15.06 -13.35
N GLU A 157 10.66 -14.28 -12.57
CA GLU A 157 9.79 -14.86 -11.55
C GLU A 157 8.77 -15.83 -12.14
N TYR A 158 8.25 -15.50 -13.32
CA TYR A 158 7.20 -16.27 -13.99
C TYR A 158 7.79 -17.30 -14.96
N GLU A 159 8.88 -16.96 -15.65
CA GLU A 159 9.55 -17.89 -16.56
C GLU A 159 10.03 -19.16 -15.87
N GLN A 160 10.56 -19.08 -14.65
CA GLN A 160 10.99 -20.24 -13.89
C GLN A 160 9.88 -21.28 -13.64
N MET A 161 8.63 -20.85 -13.72
CA MET A 161 7.43 -21.70 -13.54
C MET A 161 6.69 -21.98 -14.87
N GLY A 162 7.21 -21.50 -16.00
CA GLY A 162 6.54 -21.62 -17.30
C GLY A 162 5.27 -20.74 -17.44
N LEU A 163 5.14 -19.69 -16.63
CA LEU A 163 3.93 -18.85 -16.56
C LEU A 163 4.09 -17.51 -17.28
N TRP A 164 5.25 -17.20 -17.87
CA TRP A 164 5.42 -15.96 -18.61
C TRP A 164 4.71 -16.03 -19.97
N PRO A 165 3.72 -15.15 -20.23
CA PRO A 165 2.91 -15.26 -21.44
C PRO A 165 3.55 -14.63 -22.69
N GLY A 166 4.77 -14.13 -22.60
CA GLY A 166 5.47 -13.44 -23.66
C GLY A 166 5.59 -11.93 -23.44
N ASP A 167 6.46 -11.27 -24.21
CA ASP A 167 6.82 -9.86 -23.97
C ASP A 167 5.68 -8.89 -24.33
N ASP A 168 4.72 -9.30 -25.13
CA ASP A 168 3.50 -8.52 -25.44
C ASP A 168 2.62 -8.31 -24.18
N TYR A 169 2.81 -9.12 -23.16
CA TYR A 169 2.09 -8.98 -21.88
C TYR A 169 2.28 -7.62 -21.24
N PHE A 170 3.46 -7.03 -21.30
CA PHE A 170 3.71 -5.69 -20.74
C PHE A 170 2.77 -4.63 -21.30
N ALA A 171 2.34 -4.77 -22.55
CA ALA A 171 1.40 -3.85 -23.19
C ALA A 171 -0.05 -4.10 -22.75
N ARG A 172 -0.41 -5.36 -22.50
CA ARG A 172 -1.80 -5.80 -22.28
C ARG A 172 -2.10 -6.18 -20.83
N ARG A 173 -1.16 -5.99 -19.92
CA ARG A 173 -1.29 -6.44 -18.51
C ARG A 173 -2.48 -5.83 -17.76
N TYR A 174 -2.90 -4.60 -18.09
CA TYR A 174 -4.07 -3.99 -17.46
C TYR A 174 -5.37 -4.40 -18.12
N ASP A 175 -5.35 -4.82 -19.40
CA ASP A 175 -6.50 -5.46 -20.02
C ASP A 175 -6.74 -6.83 -19.36
N TYR A 176 -5.68 -7.63 -19.22
CA TYR A 176 -5.73 -8.90 -18.48
C TYR A 176 -6.24 -8.70 -17.04
N LEU A 177 -5.70 -7.71 -16.33
CA LEU A 177 -6.09 -7.42 -14.95
C LEU A 177 -7.55 -6.96 -14.84
N THR A 178 -8.07 -6.27 -15.86
CA THR A 178 -9.48 -5.85 -15.92
C THR A 178 -10.41 -7.06 -16.02
N GLU A 179 -10.08 -8.02 -16.87
CA GLU A 179 -10.85 -9.28 -16.94
C GLU A 179 -10.74 -10.06 -15.62
N TYR A 180 -9.54 -10.11 -15.05
CA TYR A 180 -9.28 -10.79 -13.79
C TYR A 180 -10.12 -10.24 -12.63
N VAL A 181 -10.13 -8.91 -12.44
CA VAL A 181 -10.91 -8.28 -11.37
C VAL A 181 -12.41 -8.39 -11.61
N THR A 182 -12.84 -8.41 -12.88
CA THR A 182 -14.25 -8.62 -13.23
C THR A 182 -14.72 -9.99 -12.75
N VAL A 183 -13.96 -11.05 -13.04
CA VAL A 183 -14.28 -12.40 -12.55
C VAL A 183 -14.29 -12.47 -11.03
N LEU A 184 -13.33 -11.81 -10.35
CA LEU A 184 -13.33 -11.73 -8.88
C LEU A 184 -14.61 -11.07 -8.36
N ARG A 185 -15.01 -9.92 -8.92
CA ARG A 185 -16.20 -9.18 -8.49
C ARG A 185 -17.49 -9.96 -8.74
N ASP A 186 -17.59 -10.68 -9.87
CA ASP A 186 -18.72 -11.56 -10.16
C ASP A 186 -18.86 -12.65 -9.08
N LEU A 187 -17.76 -13.35 -8.80
CA LEU A 187 -17.75 -14.44 -7.82
C LEU A 187 -18.05 -13.95 -6.40
N TRP A 188 -17.43 -12.86 -5.97
CA TRP A 188 -17.68 -12.30 -4.64
C TRP A 188 -19.08 -11.70 -4.50
N GLY A 189 -19.61 -11.07 -5.56
CA GLY A 189 -20.92 -10.44 -5.53
C GLY A 189 -22.08 -11.39 -5.80
N GLN A 190 -22.02 -12.10 -6.91
CA GLN A 190 -23.12 -12.97 -7.38
C GLN A 190 -22.94 -14.44 -7.01
N GLY A 191 -21.71 -14.88 -6.72
CA GLY A 191 -21.36 -16.30 -6.49
C GLY A 191 -21.25 -17.09 -7.79
N GLN A 192 -21.25 -16.44 -8.93
CA GLN A 192 -21.19 -17.05 -10.26
C GLN A 192 -20.56 -16.10 -11.27
N SER A 193 -19.84 -16.63 -12.26
CA SER A 193 -19.36 -15.89 -13.43
C SER A 193 -19.43 -16.76 -14.69
N ASP A 194 -19.97 -16.16 -15.74
CA ASP A 194 -19.97 -16.68 -17.13
C ASP A 194 -19.16 -15.77 -18.05
N PHE A 195 -18.21 -15.05 -17.46
CA PHE A 195 -17.39 -14.06 -18.17
C PHE A 195 -16.69 -14.64 -19.40
N LYS A 196 -16.71 -13.93 -20.50
CA LYS A 196 -16.03 -14.25 -21.75
C LYS A 196 -15.23 -13.04 -22.20
N GLY A 197 -13.92 -13.14 -22.14
CA GLY A 197 -12.99 -12.09 -22.57
C GLY A 197 -11.91 -12.63 -23.50
N ASP A 198 -10.93 -11.78 -23.74
CA ASP A 198 -9.78 -12.11 -24.59
C ASP A 198 -8.80 -13.07 -23.90
N PHE A 199 -8.68 -12.96 -22.57
CA PHE A 199 -7.72 -13.71 -21.76
C PHE A 199 -8.39 -14.77 -20.91
N LEU A 200 -9.60 -14.50 -20.42
CA LEU A 200 -10.28 -15.35 -19.46
C LEU A 200 -11.64 -15.78 -19.99
N THR A 201 -11.95 -17.05 -19.80
CA THR A 201 -13.25 -17.63 -20.14
C THR A 201 -13.76 -18.44 -18.96
N MET A 202 -14.88 -18.00 -18.38
CA MET A 202 -15.62 -18.73 -17.35
C MET A 202 -16.80 -19.48 -17.98
N ASN A 203 -17.16 -20.61 -17.43
CA ASN A 203 -18.28 -21.41 -17.89
C ASN A 203 -19.03 -21.94 -16.66
N ASP A 204 -20.13 -21.29 -16.31
CA ASP A 204 -20.90 -21.56 -15.09
C ASP A 204 -20.00 -21.69 -13.86
N CYS A 205 -19.01 -20.79 -13.77
CA CYS A 205 -18.03 -20.82 -12.67
C CYS A 205 -18.70 -20.36 -11.38
N ARG A 206 -18.89 -21.27 -10.43
CA ARG A 206 -19.64 -21.01 -9.19
C ARG A 206 -18.74 -20.94 -7.98
N MET A 207 -19.10 -20.07 -7.03
CA MET A 207 -18.45 -19.93 -5.74
C MET A 207 -19.47 -19.76 -4.61
N SER A 208 -19.32 -20.56 -3.58
CA SER A 208 -20.03 -20.46 -2.29
C SER A 208 -19.12 -21.00 -1.19
N PRO A 209 -19.09 -20.40 0.02
CA PRO A 209 -19.79 -19.16 0.40
C PRO A 209 -19.22 -17.92 -0.30
N LYS A 210 -19.90 -16.77 -0.17
CA LYS A 210 -19.42 -15.46 -0.58
C LYS A 210 -18.81 -14.72 0.61
N PRO A 211 -17.97 -13.70 0.39
CA PRO A 211 -17.48 -12.81 1.46
C PRO A 211 -18.65 -12.18 2.23
N GLN A 212 -18.45 -11.95 3.51
CA GLN A 212 -19.48 -11.34 4.37
C GLN A 212 -19.67 -9.83 4.05
N LYS A 213 -18.62 -9.19 3.56
CA LYS A 213 -18.59 -7.75 3.18
C LYS A 213 -17.97 -7.62 1.79
N PRO A 214 -18.18 -6.50 1.10
CA PRO A 214 -17.45 -6.20 -0.14
C PRO A 214 -15.94 -6.31 0.09
N MET A 215 -15.28 -7.18 -0.68
CA MET A 215 -13.84 -7.40 -0.60
C MET A 215 -13.09 -6.15 -1.08
N LYS A 216 -12.21 -5.60 -0.23
CA LYS A 216 -11.36 -4.46 -0.61
C LYS A 216 -10.26 -4.91 -1.56
N VAL A 217 -9.97 -4.04 -2.53
CA VAL A 217 -8.91 -4.26 -3.52
C VAL A 217 -7.91 -3.10 -3.45
N ILE A 218 -6.64 -3.43 -3.33
CA ILE A 218 -5.52 -2.50 -3.47
C ILE A 218 -4.81 -2.80 -4.78
N CYS A 219 -4.28 -1.76 -5.45
CA CYS A 219 -3.43 -1.89 -6.61
C CYS A 219 -2.19 -1.00 -6.47
N ALA A 220 -1.14 -1.29 -7.23
CA ALA A 220 0.15 -0.60 -7.14
C ALA A 220 0.58 0.08 -8.46
N GLY A 221 -0.36 0.34 -9.35
CA GLY A 221 -0.06 0.92 -10.66
C GLY A 221 0.18 2.42 -10.59
N GLN A 222 1.37 2.89 -11.04
CA GLN A 222 1.69 4.32 -11.13
C GLN A 222 1.79 4.84 -12.57
N SER A 223 1.76 3.97 -13.59
CA SER A 223 1.58 4.38 -14.98
C SER A 223 0.15 4.91 -15.20
N ASP A 224 -0.08 5.68 -16.26
CA ASP A 224 -1.41 6.19 -16.58
C ASP A 224 -2.45 5.07 -16.70
N ALA A 225 -2.09 3.97 -17.37
CA ALA A 225 -2.94 2.78 -17.44
C ALA A 225 -3.19 2.15 -16.06
N GLY A 226 -2.16 2.10 -15.20
CA GLY A 226 -2.28 1.58 -13.83
C GLY A 226 -3.14 2.46 -12.93
N MET A 227 -3.02 3.78 -13.02
CA MET A 227 -3.86 4.73 -12.29
C MET A 227 -5.31 4.68 -12.78
N ALA A 228 -5.53 4.65 -14.09
CA ALA A 228 -6.87 4.51 -14.68
C ALA A 228 -7.54 3.18 -14.27
N PHE A 229 -6.76 2.09 -14.19
CA PHE A 229 -7.24 0.82 -13.66
C PHE A 229 -7.59 0.93 -12.16
N SER A 230 -6.70 1.47 -11.35
CA SER A 230 -6.92 1.65 -9.91
C SER A 230 -8.15 2.51 -9.63
N ALA A 231 -8.31 3.61 -10.36
CA ALA A 231 -9.46 4.50 -10.23
C ALA A 231 -10.80 3.79 -10.48
N ARG A 232 -10.85 2.84 -11.40
CA ARG A 232 -12.09 2.11 -11.73
C ARG A 232 -12.35 0.92 -10.82
N HIS A 233 -11.30 0.24 -10.34
CA HIS A 233 -11.44 -1.10 -9.75
C HIS A 233 -10.92 -1.24 -8.32
N ALA A 234 -10.01 -0.37 -7.86
CA ALA A 234 -9.44 -0.43 -6.53
C ALA A 234 -10.20 0.43 -5.51
N ASP A 235 -9.98 0.14 -4.23
CA ASP A 235 -10.39 0.97 -3.11
C ASP A 235 -9.24 1.91 -2.70
N PHE A 236 -8.00 1.46 -2.88
CA PHE A 236 -6.79 2.24 -2.64
C PHE A 236 -5.73 1.95 -3.70
N ASN A 237 -4.92 2.97 -4.00
CA ASN A 237 -3.72 2.82 -4.81
C ASN A 237 -2.48 2.93 -3.94
N PHE A 238 -1.58 1.96 -4.06
CA PHE A 238 -0.30 1.95 -3.38
C PHE A 238 0.74 2.71 -4.22
N CYS A 239 1.49 3.63 -3.61
CA CYS A 239 2.59 4.33 -4.26
C CYS A 239 3.81 4.44 -3.35
N PHE A 240 5.00 4.65 -3.93
CA PHE A 240 6.22 4.91 -3.18
C PHE A 240 6.33 6.39 -2.80
N GLY A 241 6.76 6.65 -1.57
CA GLY A 241 7.41 7.92 -1.22
C GLY A 241 8.71 8.09 -2.02
N LYS A 242 9.29 9.27 -1.99
CA LYS A 242 10.50 9.59 -2.77
C LYS A 242 11.55 10.26 -1.89
N GLY A 243 12.83 9.93 -2.15
CA GLY A 243 13.99 10.57 -1.54
C GLY A 243 14.13 10.33 -0.02
N VAL A 244 15.06 11.04 0.58
CA VAL A 244 15.31 10.99 2.04
C VAL A 244 14.84 12.29 2.67
N ASN A 245 14.00 12.19 3.70
CA ASN A 245 13.39 13.34 4.40
C ASN A 245 12.68 14.35 3.48
N THR A 246 12.06 13.83 2.41
CA THR A 246 11.24 14.61 1.48
C THR A 246 9.79 14.09 1.52
N PRO A 247 9.07 14.32 2.63
CA PRO A 247 7.79 13.66 2.94
C PRO A 247 6.68 13.95 1.93
N THR A 248 6.75 15.09 1.22
CA THR A 248 5.72 15.50 0.24
C THR A 248 6.14 15.32 -1.23
N ALA A 249 7.33 14.75 -1.51
CA ALA A 249 7.84 14.62 -2.89
C ALA A 249 7.02 13.68 -3.79
N PHE A 250 6.12 12.87 -3.22
CA PHE A 250 5.16 12.02 -3.95
C PHE A 250 3.88 12.77 -4.36
N ALA A 251 3.69 14.02 -3.94
CA ALA A 251 2.47 14.80 -4.21
C ALA A 251 2.03 14.82 -5.69
N PRO A 252 2.94 14.92 -6.69
CA PRO A 252 2.54 14.82 -8.10
C PRO A 252 1.92 13.47 -8.45
N THR A 253 2.40 12.37 -7.84
CA THR A 253 1.83 11.03 -8.02
C THR A 253 0.43 10.91 -7.39
N ALA A 254 0.25 11.47 -6.18
CA ALA A 254 -1.06 11.51 -5.52
C ALA A 254 -2.06 12.38 -6.30
N ALA A 255 -1.63 13.51 -6.87
CA ALA A 255 -2.48 14.38 -7.69
C ALA A 255 -2.96 13.69 -8.98
N ARG A 256 -2.09 12.91 -9.66
CA ARG A 256 -2.50 12.10 -10.83
C ARG A 256 -3.51 11.03 -10.46
N MET A 257 -3.34 10.38 -9.29
CA MET A 257 -4.32 9.40 -8.82
C MET A 257 -5.66 10.06 -8.48
N GLN A 258 -5.64 11.24 -7.87
CA GLN A 258 -6.86 12.00 -7.59
C GLN A 258 -7.59 12.39 -8.89
N GLN A 259 -6.85 12.89 -9.88
CA GLN A 259 -7.43 13.20 -11.19
C GLN A 259 -8.09 11.97 -11.84
N ALA A 260 -7.40 10.83 -11.88
CA ALA A 260 -7.96 9.59 -12.42
C ALA A 260 -9.21 9.13 -11.65
N SER A 261 -9.22 9.34 -10.34
CA SER A 261 -10.34 9.05 -9.44
C SER A 261 -11.57 9.92 -9.76
N ASP A 262 -11.35 11.22 -9.92
CA ASP A 262 -12.39 12.19 -10.28
C ASP A 262 -13.01 11.86 -11.66
N GLU A 263 -12.16 11.52 -12.65
CA GLU A 263 -12.59 11.09 -13.98
C GLU A 263 -13.41 9.79 -13.95
N ALA A 264 -13.09 8.87 -13.02
CA ALA A 264 -13.83 7.63 -12.80
C ALA A 264 -15.09 7.80 -11.94
N GLY A 265 -15.32 8.98 -11.36
CA GLY A 265 -16.42 9.25 -10.43
C GLY A 265 -16.35 8.44 -9.14
N ARG A 266 -15.14 8.10 -8.66
CA ARG A 266 -14.90 7.30 -7.46
C ARG A 266 -13.91 8.00 -6.52
N ASP A 267 -14.03 7.73 -5.22
CA ASP A 267 -13.07 8.19 -4.21
C ASP A 267 -12.02 7.09 -3.94
N VAL A 268 -10.92 7.12 -4.72
CA VAL A 268 -9.79 6.19 -4.57
C VAL A 268 -8.58 6.98 -4.07
N GLY A 269 -8.16 6.70 -2.83
CA GLY A 269 -7.01 7.37 -2.23
C GLY A 269 -5.72 6.57 -2.36
N SER A 270 -4.62 7.22 -1.94
CA SER A 270 -3.29 6.62 -1.98
C SER A 270 -2.83 6.12 -0.60
N TYR A 271 -2.26 4.92 -0.57
CA TYR A 271 -1.40 4.44 0.51
C TYR A 271 0.05 4.66 0.08
N VAL A 272 0.78 5.50 0.81
CA VAL A 272 2.16 5.86 0.45
C VAL A 272 3.17 5.13 1.32
N LEU A 273 4.16 4.49 0.68
CA LEU A 273 5.20 3.72 1.37
C LEU A 273 6.37 4.60 1.78
N PHE A 274 6.74 4.50 3.05
CA PHE A 274 7.98 5.04 3.59
C PHE A 274 8.72 4.01 4.44
N MET A 275 10.06 4.03 4.35
CA MET A 275 10.93 3.38 5.32
C MET A 275 11.24 4.34 6.45
N ILE A 276 11.23 3.84 7.68
CA ILE A 276 11.65 4.59 8.85
C ILE A 276 13.01 4.10 9.33
N ILE A 277 13.95 5.03 9.46
CA ILE A 277 15.24 4.84 10.13
C ILE A 277 15.29 5.84 11.29
N ALA A 278 14.84 5.40 12.45
CA ALA A 278 14.74 6.26 13.64
C ALA A 278 15.73 5.86 14.73
N ASP A 279 16.17 6.87 15.51
CA ASP A 279 17.01 6.67 16.68
C ASP A 279 16.74 7.78 17.72
N GLU A 280 17.49 7.83 18.83
CA GLU A 280 17.35 8.84 19.89
C GLU A 280 17.62 10.27 19.39
N THR A 281 18.57 10.43 18.46
CA THR A 281 18.93 11.72 17.87
C THR A 281 18.97 11.64 16.35
N ASP A 282 18.88 12.81 15.71
CA ASP A 282 18.98 12.91 14.25
C ASP A 282 20.34 12.43 13.74
N GLU A 283 21.41 12.69 14.53
CA GLU A 283 22.78 12.26 14.21
C GLU A 283 22.92 10.74 14.25
N ALA A 284 22.38 10.09 15.29
CA ALA A 284 22.42 8.64 15.42
C ALA A 284 21.62 7.94 14.30
N ALA A 285 20.42 8.42 13.98
CA ALA A 285 19.63 7.89 12.89
C ALA A 285 20.33 8.07 11.53
N ARG A 286 20.98 9.23 11.34
CA ARG A 286 21.73 9.51 10.11
C ARG A 286 22.95 8.61 9.98
N ALA A 287 23.70 8.41 11.07
CA ALA A 287 24.84 7.49 11.11
C ALA A 287 24.41 6.04 10.79
N LYS A 288 23.27 5.60 11.33
CA LYS A 288 22.67 4.28 11.03
C LYS A 288 22.34 4.16 9.52
N TRP A 289 21.73 5.19 8.93
CA TRP A 289 21.40 5.19 7.50
C TRP A 289 22.67 5.14 6.62
N GLU A 290 23.71 5.92 6.94
CA GLU A 290 25.00 5.87 6.22
C GLU A 290 25.65 4.50 6.35
N HIS A 291 25.64 3.90 7.56
CA HIS A 291 26.16 2.54 7.79
C HIS A 291 25.49 1.49 6.89
N TYR A 292 24.18 1.57 6.67
CA TYR A 292 23.50 0.67 5.74
C TYR A 292 23.90 0.92 4.28
N LYS A 293 24.08 2.17 3.89
CA LYS A 293 24.57 2.50 2.54
C LYS A 293 25.99 2.00 2.28
N ASP A 294 26.86 2.10 3.28
CA ASP A 294 28.26 1.61 3.17
C ASP A 294 28.33 0.10 2.97
N GLY A 295 27.34 -0.64 3.42
CA GLY A 295 27.26 -2.09 3.24
C GLY A 295 26.42 -2.54 2.03
N ALA A 296 26.14 -1.66 1.07
CA ALA A 296 25.28 -1.96 -0.07
C ALA A 296 25.73 -3.22 -0.83
N ASP A 297 24.83 -4.18 -1.04
CA ASP A 297 25.06 -5.37 -1.84
C ASP A 297 24.94 -5.04 -3.33
N HIS A 298 26.06 -4.69 -3.93
CA HIS A 298 26.10 -4.23 -5.32
C HIS A 298 25.72 -5.32 -6.32
N GLU A 299 25.87 -6.60 -6.00
CA GLU A 299 25.48 -7.70 -6.88
C GLU A 299 23.96 -7.81 -6.96
N ALA A 300 23.28 -7.84 -5.82
CA ALA A 300 21.83 -7.84 -5.76
C ALA A 300 21.22 -6.57 -6.42
N LEU A 301 21.83 -5.40 -6.17
CA LEU A 301 21.42 -4.13 -6.77
C LEU A 301 21.57 -4.12 -8.29
N ALA A 302 22.66 -4.64 -8.82
CA ALA A 302 22.89 -4.74 -10.27
C ALA A 302 21.85 -5.65 -10.93
N TRP A 303 21.51 -6.77 -10.29
CA TRP A 303 20.49 -7.69 -10.79
C TRP A 303 19.09 -7.04 -10.76
N LEU A 304 18.70 -6.41 -9.66
CA LEU A 304 17.44 -5.67 -9.53
C LEU A 304 17.33 -4.59 -10.62
N THR A 305 18.37 -3.79 -10.82
CA THR A 305 18.41 -2.74 -11.85
C THR A 305 18.25 -3.32 -13.25
N THR A 306 18.90 -4.47 -13.54
CA THR A 306 18.77 -5.15 -14.82
C THR A 306 17.34 -5.62 -15.07
N GLN A 307 16.69 -6.22 -14.06
CA GLN A 307 15.30 -6.66 -14.17
C GLN A 307 14.31 -5.50 -14.36
N SER A 308 14.52 -4.41 -13.63
CA SER A 308 13.66 -3.21 -13.72
C SER A 308 13.68 -2.55 -15.10
N LYS A 309 14.72 -2.76 -15.90
CA LYS A 309 14.86 -2.22 -17.26
C LYS A 309 14.15 -3.05 -18.33
N GLN A 310 13.72 -4.28 -18.04
CA GLN A 310 13.10 -5.16 -19.03
C GLN A 310 11.73 -4.65 -19.48
N ASP A 311 10.95 -4.02 -18.60
CA ASP A 311 9.70 -3.34 -18.98
C ASP A 311 10.04 -2.01 -19.67
N THR A 312 10.26 -2.04 -20.98
CA THR A 312 10.56 -0.85 -21.79
C THR A 312 9.35 0.09 -21.97
N ARG A 313 8.14 -0.36 -21.65
CA ARG A 313 6.90 0.40 -21.80
C ARG A 313 6.48 1.13 -20.52
N SER A 314 7.13 0.86 -19.38
CA SER A 314 6.87 1.62 -18.15
C SER A 314 7.40 3.05 -18.27
N GLY A 315 6.56 4.04 -17.91
CA GLY A 315 6.98 5.44 -17.84
C GLY A 315 8.02 5.69 -16.74
N SER A 316 8.67 6.85 -16.78
CA SER A 316 9.71 7.26 -15.80
C SER A 316 9.21 7.29 -14.35
N ASP A 317 7.91 7.49 -14.16
CA ASP A 317 7.28 7.71 -12.85
C ASP A 317 6.71 6.44 -12.20
N THR A 318 7.05 5.27 -12.74
CA THR A 318 6.56 3.99 -12.18
C THR A 318 7.45 3.49 -11.04
N ASN A 319 6.88 2.72 -10.10
CA ASN A 319 7.63 2.06 -9.02
C ASN A 319 8.83 1.28 -9.55
N VAL A 320 8.65 0.55 -10.67
CA VAL A 320 9.71 -0.25 -11.29
C VAL A 320 10.88 0.61 -11.76
N ARG A 321 10.60 1.79 -12.33
CA ARG A 321 11.64 2.74 -12.75
C ARG A 321 12.30 3.44 -11.57
N GLN A 322 11.55 3.76 -10.52
CA GLN A 322 12.10 4.29 -9.29
C GLN A 322 13.06 3.30 -8.63
N MET A 323 12.72 2.01 -8.57
CA MET A 323 13.61 0.96 -8.06
C MET A 323 14.91 0.81 -8.87
N ALA A 324 14.91 1.19 -10.15
CA ALA A 324 16.08 1.08 -11.03
C ALA A 324 17.05 2.27 -10.91
N ASP A 325 16.73 3.32 -10.16
CA ASP A 325 17.61 4.48 -9.98
C ASP A 325 18.83 4.07 -9.12
N PRO A 326 20.06 4.25 -9.61
CA PRO A 326 21.26 3.81 -8.88
C PRO A 326 21.61 4.70 -7.68
N THR A 327 20.97 5.86 -7.49
CA THR A 327 21.43 6.90 -6.55
C THR A 327 21.15 6.60 -5.07
N SER A 328 20.21 5.73 -4.74
CA SER A 328 19.86 5.37 -3.35
C SER A 328 19.28 3.95 -3.26
N ALA A 329 19.82 3.03 -4.05
CA ALA A 329 19.18 1.74 -4.30
C ALA A 329 19.12 0.80 -3.09
N VAL A 330 19.90 1.03 -2.03
CA VAL A 330 20.02 0.13 -0.86
C VAL A 330 18.69 -0.26 -0.21
N ASN A 331 17.65 0.54 -0.39
CA ASN A 331 16.30 0.26 0.08
C ASN A 331 15.27 0.27 -1.07
N ILE A 332 15.66 -0.19 -2.26
CA ILE A 332 14.86 -0.17 -3.50
C ILE A 332 14.31 1.23 -3.86
N ASN A 333 15.03 2.28 -3.48
CA ASN A 333 14.67 3.70 -3.70
C ASN A 333 13.29 4.13 -3.16
N MET A 334 12.77 3.46 -2.15
CA MET A 334 11.55 3.96 -1.49
C MET A 334 11.85 5.22 -0.67
N GLY A 335 10.86 6.08 -0.51
CA GLY A 335 10.96 7.23 0.38
C GLY A 335 11.40 6.81 1.77
N THR A 336 12.36 7.53 2.36
CA THR A 336 12.95 7.19 3.65
C THR A 336 12.90 8.38 4.60
N LEU A 337 12.40 8.15 5.82
CA LEU A 337 12.37 9.14 6.88
C LEU A 337 13.44 8.78 7.90
N VAL A 338 14.48 9.62 7.99
CA VAL A 338 15.66 9.42 8.82
C VAL A 338 15.73 10.53 9.86
N GLY A 339 15.72 10.18 11.16
CA GLY A 339 15.83 11.17 12.20
C GLY A 339 15.46 10.66 13.58
N SER A 340 15.49 11.57 14.55
CA SER A 340 14.97 11.33 15.89
C SER A 340 13.48 11.00 15.84
N TYR A 341 12.96 10.40 16.89
CA TYR A 341 11.52 10.05 16.96
C TYR A 341 10.62 11.28 16.73
N ALA A 342 11.03 12.44 17.25
CA ALA A 342 10.30 13.70 17.03
C ALA A 342 10.38 14.19 15.58
N THR A 343 11.56 14.09 14.95
CA THR A 343 11.73 14.42 13.54
C THR A 343 10.88 13.53 12.65
N VAL A 344 10.88 12.22 12.86
CA VAL A 344 10.09 11.27 12.08
C VAL A 344 8.59 11.53 12.26
N ALA A 345 8.12 11.80 13.48
CA ALA A 345 6.71 12.13 13.74
C ALA A 345 6.25 13.37 12.94
N ARG A 346 7.06 14.44 12.96
CA ARG A 346 6.80 15.66 12.18
C ARG A 346 6.76 15.39 10.67
N LEU A 347 7.71 14.60 10.16
CA LEU A 347 7.75 14.24 8.73
C LEU A 347 6.52 13.41 8.32
N LEU A 348 6.05 12.51 9.19
CA LEU A 348 4.82 11.73 8.93
C LEU A 348 3.57 12.62 8.96
N ASP A 349 3.52 13.62 9.83
CA ASP A 349 2.44 14.62 9.80
C ASP A 349 2.47 15.44 8.51
N GLU A 350 3.65 15.75 7.95
CA GLU A 350 3.78 16.40 6.65
C GLU A 350 3.30 15.49 5.50
N VAL A 351 3.60 14.17 5.52
CA VAL A 351 3.04 13.21 4.56
C VAL A 351 1.52 13.27 4.56
N ALA A 352 0.91 13.34 5.74
CA ALA A 352 -0.55 13.38 5.92
C ALA A 352 -1.19 14.65 5.32
N THR A 353 -0.41 15.71 5.06
CA THR A 353 -0.95 16.95 4.44
C THR A 353 -1.15 16.85 2.93
N VAL A 354 -0.57 15.84 2.27
CA VAL A 354 -0.69 15.69 0.81
C VAL A 354 -2.12 15.24 0.45
N PRO A 355 -2.86 16.02 -0.36
CA PRO A 355 -4.22 15.68 -0.74
C PRO A 355 -4.30 14.30 -1.42
N GLY A 356 -5.38 13.55 -1.15
CA GLY A 356 -5.57 12.20 -1.67
C GLY A 356 -4.83 11.10 -0.90
N THR A 357 -3.98 11.44 0.08
CA THR A 357 -3.36 10.45 0.98
C THR A 357 -4.40 9.92 1.96
N ARG A 358 -4.61 8.61 1.97
CA ARG A 358 -5.54 7.91 2.88
C ARG A 358 -4.82 7.11 3.96
N GLY A 359 -3.56 6.78 3.73
CA GLY A 359 -2.75 6.06 4.69
C GLY A 359 -1.27 6.07 4.33
N ILE A 360 -0.46 5.79 5.33
CA ILE A 360 0.98 5.64 5.22
C ILE A 360 1.30 4.17 5.51
N LEU A 361 1.96 3.52 4.56
CA LEU A 361 2.46 2.16 4.72
C LEU A 361 3.93 2.23 5.13
N LEU A 362 4.28 1.57 6.22
CA LEU A 362 5.61 1.67 6.82
C LEU A 362 6.41 0.39 6.66
N THR A 363 7.69 0.56 6.41
CA THR A 363 8.73 -0.45 6.65
C THR A 363 9.74 0.08 7.66
N PHE A 364 10.47 -0.82 8.28
CA PHE A 364 11.48 -0.51 9.29
C PHE A 364 12.78 -1.23 8.95
N ASP A 365 13.90 -0.68 9.39
CA ASP A 365 15.20 -1.34 9.30
C ASP A 365 15.25 -2.61 10.17
N GLU A 366 14.70 -2.54 11.39
CA GLU A 366 14.43 -3.66 12.28
C GLU A 366 12.95 -3.61 12.66
N PHE A 367 12.19 -4.62 12.28
CA PHE A 367 10.71 -4.54 12.30
C PHE A 367 10.13 -4.56 13.71
N VAL A 368 10.60 -5.46 14.57
CA VAL A 368 10.00 -5.61 15.91
C VAL A 368 10.29 -4.38 16.75
N GLN A 369 11.55 -3.97 16.81
CA GLN A 369 11.96 -2.77 17.55
C GLN A 369 11.44 -1.49 16.91
N GLY A 370 11.39 -1.45 15.57
CA GLY A 370 10.85 -0.32 14.80
C GLY A 370 9.39 -0.05 15.11
N ILE A 371 8.55 -1.11 15.18
CA ILE A 371 7.14 -0.98 15.57
C ILE A 371 6.99 -0.58 17.04
N GLU A 372 7.82 -1.11 17.95
CA GLU A 372 7.84 -0.69 19.35
C GLU A 372 8.18 0.80 19.47
N ASN A 373 9.25 1.24 18.80
CA ASN A 373 9.66 2.65 18.81
C ASN A 373 8.59 3.54 18.16
N PHE A 374 7.97 3.07 17.09
CA PHE A 374 6.87 3.81 16.45
C PHE A 374 5.70 4.01 17.43
N GLY A 375 5.22 2.93 18.04
CA GLY A 375 4.07 2.97 18.93
C GLY A 375 4.31 3.76 20.22
N GLN A 376 5.50 3.63 20.81
CA GLN A 376 5.82 4.24 22.10
C GLN A 376 6.40 5.65 22.00
N ARG A 377 7.14 5.96 20.91
CA ARG A 377 8.01 7.14 20.83
C ARG A 377 7.65 8.08 19.67
N ILE A 378 7.13 7.57 18.55
CA ILE A 378 6.82 8.36 17.35
C ILE A 378 5.33 8.70 17.30
N GLN A 379 4.46 7.70 17.28
CA GLN A 379 3.02 7.88 17.14
C GLN A 379 2.40 8.83 18.17
N PRO A 380 2.78 8.82 19.47
CA PRO A 380 2.25 9.77 20.46
C PRO A 380 2.52 11.25 20.14
N LEU A 381 3.51 11.54 19.29
CA LEU A 381 3.89 12.88 18.85
C LEU A 381 3.16 13.31 17.58
N MET A 382 2.49 12.39 16.87
CA MET A 382 1.83 12.67 15.60
C MET A 382 0.47 13.35 15.80
N SER A 383 0.29 14.50 15.17
CA SER A 383 -1.00 15.21 15.17
C SER A 383 -2.04 14.54 14.26
N SER A 384 -1.61 13.79 13.26
CA SER A 384 -2.43 13.05 12.31
C SER A 384 -2.97 11.72 12.84
N ARG A 385 -2.64 11.35 14.11
CA ARG A 385 -3.03 10.07 14.74
C ARG A 385 -3.75 10.24 16.08
N ARG A 386 -4.42 11.36 16.28
CA ARG A 386 -5.04 11.71 17.58
C ARG A 386 -6.07 10.69 18.07
N ASP A 387 -6.90 10.17 17.17
CA ASP A 387 -7.96 9.21 17.56
C ASP A 387 -7.35 7.86 17.95
N ALA A 388 -6.35 7.38 17.21
CA ALA A 388 -5.60 6.18 17.57
C ALA A 388 -4.88 6.32 18.92
N ILE A 389 -4.24 7.48 19.17
CA ILE A 389 -3.58 7.78 20.45
C ILE A 389 -4.59 7.77 21.62
N ASN A 390 -5.76 8.34 21.42
CA ASN A 390 -6.81 8.35 22.45
C ASN A 390 -7.32 6.93 22.74
N ALA A 391 -7.53 6.11 21.70
CA ALA A 391 -7.93 4.71 21.86
C ALA A 391 -6.89 3.89 22.65
N MET A 392 -5.60 4.16 22.46
CA MET A 392 -4.54 3.50 23.26
C MET A 392 -4.59 3.87 24.75
N LYS A 393 -4.96 5.12 25.08
CA LYS A 393 -5.06 5.59 26.48
C LYS A 393 -6.27 5.01 27.20
N GLU A 394 -7.32 4.63 26.50
CA GLU A 394 -8.53 4.02 27.07
C GLU A 394 -8.33 2.53 27.41
N VAL A 395 -7.34 1.88 26.83
CA VAL A 395 -7.05 0.45 27.01
C VAL A 395 -5.91 0.23 28.02
N ALA A 396 -5.09 1.24 28.32
CA ALA A 396 -4.01 1.21 29.29
C ALA A 396 -4.49 1.50 30.72
#